data_0be327f6cc5ae6a62d6012ee1e48fe28
#
_entry.id   0be327f6cc5ae6a62d6012ee1e48fe28
#
_cell.length_a   1.000
_cell.length_b   1.000
_cell.length_c   1.000
_cell.angle_alpha   90.00
_cell.angle_beta   90.00
_cell.angle_gamma   90.00
#
_symmetry.space_group_name_H-M   'P 1'
#
loop_
_entity.id
_entity.type
_entity.pdbx_description
1 polymer ?
#
loop_
_entity_poly.entity_id
_entity_poly.type
_entity_poly.pdbx_seq_one_letter_code
_entity_poly.pdbx_strand_id
1 'polypeptide(L)'
;MVYNIISTDEMDMLLNNCVKYLLGKFKSEQAAEHLLDGVSEIYDKLESNPNIYRLSEDPFMKVMDYHEAKISGMDYMIIYKVVADNVYILGIFHTLENYASKMKILWSQFNP
;
A
#
# COMPACT_ATOMS: atom_id res chain seq x y z
N MET A 1 14.70 3.38 -16.74
CA MET A 1 14.22 2.00 -16.54
C MET A 1 12.82 2.04 -15.95
N VAL A 2 11.91 1.25 -16.48
CA VAL A 2 10.53 1.18 -15.98
C VAL A 2 10.37 -0.10 -15.17
N TYR A 3 9.87 0.04 -13.94
CA TYR A 3 9.59 -1.09 -13.06
C TYR A 3 8.17 -1.60 -13.28
N ASN A 4 7.99 -2.90 -13.08
CA ASN A 4 6.67 -3.52 -13.18
C ASN A 4 5.93 -3.38 -11.85
N ILE A 5 4.78 -2.74 -11.86
CA ILE A 5 3.95 -2.59 -10.67
C ILE A 5 2.98 -3.77 -10.61
N ILE A 6 3.09 -4.55 -9.55
CA ILE A 6 2.28 -5.76 -9.35
C ILE A 6 1.41 -5.56 -8.12
N SER A 7 0.12 -5.34 -8.34
CA SER A 7 -0.85 -5.25 -7.26
C SER A 7 -1.24 -6.67 -6.85
N THR A 8 -0.97 -7.02 -5.59
CA THR A 8 -1.31 -8.34 -5.07
C THR A 8 -2.82 -8.47 -4.85
N ASP A 9 -3.32 -9.70 -4.77
CA ASP A 9 -4.72 -9.94 -4.47
C ASP A 9 -5.13 -9.33 -3.13
N GLU A 10 -4.23 -9.35 -2.15
CA GLU A 10 -4.46 -8.75 -0.83
C GLU A 10 -4.60 -7.23 -0.94
N MET A 11 -3.74 -6.59 -1.74
CA MET A 11 -3.86 -5.15 -1.97
C MET A 11 -5.20 -4.82 -2.61
N ASP A 12 -5.60 -5.58 -3.62
CA ASP A 12 -6.87 -5.36 -4.31
C ASP A 12 -8.06 -5.51 -3.37
N MET A 13 -8.04 -6.51 -2.51
CA MET A 13 -9.07 -6.73 -1.49
C MET A 13 -9.10 -5.58 -0.47
N LEU A 14 -7.95 -5.19 0.06
CA LEU A 14 -7.85 -4.13 1.05
C LEU A 14 -8.28 -2.77 0.48
N LEU A 15 -7.87 -2.48 -0.76
CA LEU A 15 -8.27 -1.24 -1.43
C LEU A 15 -9.77 -1.20 -1.67
N ASN A 16 -10.34 -2.31 -2.12
CA ASN A 16 -11.78 -2.42 -2.32
C ASN A 16 -12.54 -2.18 -1.02
N ASN A 17 -12.05 -2.73 0.09
CA ASN A 17 -12.64 -2.51 1.41
C ASN A 17 -12.57 -1.04 1.84
N CYS A 18 -11.47 -0.36 1.56
CA CYS A 18 -11.33 1.08 1.83
C CYS A 18 -12.35 1.90 1.02
N VAL A 19 -12.49 1.59 -0.27
CA VAL A 19 -13.45 2.27 -1.14
C VAL A 19 -14.89 2.06 -0.64
N LYS A 20 -15.25 0.83 -0.31
CA LYS A 20 -16.58 0.50 0.23
C LYS A 20 -16.86 1.26 1.53
N TYR A 21 -15.85 1.38 2.40
CA TYR A 21 -15.98 2.11 3.66
C TYR A 21 -16.25 3.60 3.39
N LEU A 22 -15.51 4.21 2.48
CA LEU A 22 -15.68 5.63 2.15
C LEU A 22 -17.02 5.91 1.49
N LEU A 23 -17.49 5.03 0.62
CA LEU A 23 -18.79 5.17 -0.05
C LEU A 23 -19.96 4.87 0.89
N GLY A 24 -19.81 3.86 1.75
CA GLY A 24 -20.88 3.39 2.63
C GLY A 24 -21.01 4.19 3.92
N LYS A 25 -19.95 4.22 4.73
CA LYS A 25 -19.94 4.87 6.05
C LYS A 25 -19.83 6.38 5.96
N PHE A 26 -18.88 6.87 5.19
CA PHE A 26 -18.68 8.31 5.02
C PHE A 26 -19.57 8.91 3.94
N LYS A 27 -20.15 8.07 3.08
CA LYS A 27 -21.03 8.51 1.99
C LYS A 27 -20.37 9.60 1.15
N SER A 28 -19.06 9.45 0.89
CA SER A 28 -18.26 10.43 0.17
C SER A 28 -17.64 9.82 -1.09
N GLU A 29 -18.28 10.06 -2.23
CA GLU A 29 -17.69 9.70 -3.53
C GLU A 29 -16.39 10.44 -3.78
N GLN A 30 -16.30 11.69 -3.33
CA GLN A 30 -15.10 12.50 -3.48
C GLN A 30 -13.91 11.90 -2.74
N ALA A 31 -14.11 11.41 -1.53
CA ALA A 31 -13.05 10.76 -0.76
C ALA A 31 -12.60 9.46 -1.43
N ALA A 32 -13.53 8.67 -1.97
CA ALA A 32 -13.20 7.44 -2.68
C ALA A 32 -12.39 7.74 -3.95
N GLU A 33 -12.78 8.76 -4.72
CA GLU A 33 -12.02 9.19 -5.90
C GLU A 33 -10.63 9.69 -5.52
N HIS A 34 -10.52 10.47 -4.45
CA HIS A 34 -9.23 10.97 -3.96
C HIS A 34 -8.30 9.82 -3.57
N LEU A 35 -8.84 8.80 -2.92
CA LEU A 35 -8.07 7.61 -2.57
C LEU A 35 -7.54 6.91 -3.82
N LEU A 36 -8.39 6.65 -4.79
CA LEU A 36 -7.99 5.97 -6.03
C LEU A 36 -6.98 6.79 -6.84
N ASP A 37 -7.17 8.10 -6.91
CA ASP A 37 -6.21 8.99 -7.57
C ASP A 37 -4.86 8.97 -6.86
N GLY A 38 -4.85 8.94 -5.53
CA GLY A 38 -3.64 8.86 -4.74
C GLY A 38 -2.88 7.56 -4.96
N VAL A 39 -3.60 6.45 -5.05
CA VAL A 39 -3.00 5.14 -5.37
C VAL A 39 -2.36 5.17 -6.76
N SER A 40 -3.08 5.69 -7.75
CA SER A 40 -2.59 5.81 -9.13
C SER A 40 -1.33 6.68 -9.20
N GLU A 41 -1.32 7.79 -8.50
CA GLU A 41 -0.16 8.70 -8.44
C GLU A 41 1.07 7.99 -7.86
N ILE A 42 0.90 7.23 -6.78
CA ILE A 42 1.99 6.47 -6.18
C ILE A 42 2.51 5.42 -7.16
N TYR A 43 1.63 4.70 -7.83
CA TYR A 43 2.04 3.69 -8.82
C TYR A 43 2.86 4.31 -9.94
N ASP A 44 2.44 5.46 -10.45
CA ASP A 44 3.18 6.17 -11.50
C ASP A 44 4.60 6.54 -11.04
N LYS A 45 4.74 7.02 -9.82
CA LYS A 45 6.04 7.38 -9.26
C LYS A 45 6.93 6.16 -9.07
N LEU A 46 6.36 5.03 -8.64
CA LEU A 46 7.12 3.80 -8.42
C LEU A 46 7.63 3.18 -9.70
N GLU A 47 6.97 3.38 -10.83
CA GLU A 47 7.42 2.88 -12.13
C GLU A 47 8.81 3.42 -12.51
N SER A 48 9.09 4.67 -12.16
CA SER A 48 10.37 5.30 -12.51
C SER A 48 11.36 5.33 -11.35
N ASN A 49 10.88 5.33 -10.11
CA ASN A 49 11.74 5.42 -8.92
C ASN A 49 11.13 4.67 -7.73
N PRO A 50 11.33 3.33 -7.66
CA PRO A 50 10.71 2.54 -6.59
C PRO A 50 11.29 2.81 -5.21
N ASN A 51 12.41 3.52 -5.11
CA ASN A 51 13.02 3.88 -3.82
C ASN A 51 12.66 5.29 -3.36
N ILE A 52 11.68 5.93 -3.99
CA ILE A 52 11.28 7.30 -3.64
C ILE A 52 10.70 7.39 -2.22
N TYR A 53 10.05 6.32 -1.74
CA TYR A 53 9.50 6.26 -0.39
C TYR A 53 10.43 5.46 0.51
N ARG A 54 10.45 5.83 1.79
CA ARG A 54 11.36 5.23 2.77
C ARG A 54 10.99 3.79 3.15
N LEU A 55 11.97 3.06 3.67
CA LEU A 55 11.71 1.80 4.37
C LEU A 55 10.95 2.08 5.66
N SER A 56 10.14 1.12 6.09
CA SER A 56 9.45 1.20 7.37
C SER A 56 10.45 1.26 8.53
N GLU A 57 10.09 1.98 9.59
CA GLU A 57 10.86 2.01 10.83
C GLU A 57 10.51 0.83 11.75
N ASP A 58 9.40 0.15 11.51
CA ASP A 58 9.03 -1.06 12.27
C ASP A 58 10.10 -2.15 12.05
N PRO A 59 10.64 -2.77 13.12
CA PRO A 59 11.74 -3.72 12.98
C PRO A 59 11.42 -4.91 12.06
N PHE A 60 10.22 -5.47 12.14
CA PHE A 60 9.83 -6.56 11.26
C PHE A 60 9.77 -6.11 9.80
N MET A 61 9.07 -5.01 9.55
CA MET A 61 8.86 -4.51 8.19
C MET A 61 10.16 -4.04 7.56
N LYS A 62 11.06 -3.46 8.35
CA LYS A 62 12.38 -3.02 7.88
C LYS A 62 13.25 -4.22 7.46
N VAL A 63 13.25 -5.30 8.24
CA VAL A 63 13.98 -6.53 7.91
C VAL A 63 13.45 -7.14 6.62
N MET A 64 12.15 -7.01 6.37
CA MET A 64 11.52 -7.51 5.15
C MET A 64 11.70 -6.58 3.95
N ASP A 65 12.38 -5.46 4.11
CA ASP A 65 12.57 -4.43 3.07
C ASP A 65 11.23 -3.83 2.60
N TYR A 66 10.28 -3.66 3.51
CA TYR A 66 8.99 -3.06 3.21
C TYR A 66 9.08 -1.54 3.25
N HIS A 67 8.60 -0.90 2.19
CA HIS A 67 8.49 0.55 2.07
C HIS A 67 7.10 1.01 2.45
N GLU A 68 7.01 2.26 2.89
CA GLU A 68 5.76 2.92 3.25
C GLU A 68 5.53 4.13 2.35
N ALA A 69 4.41 4.16 1.65
CA ALA A 69 4.01 5.29 0.81
C ALA A 69 2.68 5.86 1.30
N LYS A 70 2.71 7.06 1.89
CA LYS A 70 1.51 7.71 2.39
C LYS A 70 0.77 8.38 1.23
N ILE A 71 -0.56 8.22 1.20
CA ILE A 71 -1.40 8.92 0.23
C ILE A 71 -1.54 10.38 0.65
N SER A 72 -1.21 11.29 -0.26
CA SER A 72 -1.24 12.72 0.01
C SER A 72 -2.64 13.19 0.38
N GLY A 73 -2.75 13.88 1.52
CA GLY A 73 -4.01 14.44 1.99
C GLY A 73 -4.97 13.45 2.65
N MET A 74 -4.55 12.20 2.84
CA MET A 74 -5.37 11.17 3.49
C MET A 74 -4.53 10.37 4.49
N ASP A 75 -5.22 9.71 5.43
CA ASP A 75 -4.57 8.89 6.46
C ASP A 75 -4.49 7.42 6.04
N TYR A 76 -4.03 7.18 4.82
CA TYR A 76 -3.81 5.83 4.27
C TYR A 76 -2.36 5.66 3.85
N MET A 77 -1.85 4.45 4.07
CA MET A 77 -0.47 4.06 3.81
C MET A 77 -0.44 2.83 2.92
N ILE A 78 0.31 2.90 1.81
CA ILE A 78 0.56 1.73 0.96
C ILE A 78 1.88 1.11 1.39
N ILE A 79 1.89 -0.21 1.53
CA ILE A 79 3.09 -0.99 1.83
C ILE A 79 3.51 -1.74 0.58
N TYR A 80 4.79 -1.61 0.19
CA TYR A 80 5.29 -2.27 -1.00
C TYR A 80 6.72 -2.80 -0.79
N LYS A 81 7.15 -3.68 -1.68
CA LYS A 81 8.49 -4.26 -1.69
C LYS A 81 9.02 -4.31 -3.12
N VAL A 82 10.29 -3.97 -3.26
CA VAL A 82 10.99 -4.03 -4.56
C VAL A 82 11.80 -5.32 -4.63
N VAL A 83 11.58 -6.11 -5.68
CA VAL A 83 12.34 -7.33 -5.94
C VAL A 83 12.75 -7.31 -7.41
N ALA A 84 14.05 -7.11 -7.68
CA ALA A 84 14.58 -6.94 -9.02
C ALA A 84 13.83 -5.81 -9.76
N ASP A 85 13.19 -6.09 -10.89
CA ASP A 85 12.47 -5.09 -11.68
C ASP A 85 10.99 -5.00 -11.30
N ASN A 86 10.57 -5.67 -10.24
CA ASN A 86 9.18 -5.75 -9.83
C ASN A 86 8.95 -4.99 -8.54
N VAL A 87 7.85 -4.26 -8.48
CA VAL A 87 7.37 -3.60 -7.27
C VAL A 87 6.06 -4.27 -6.88
N TYR A 88 6.09 -5.01 -5.78
CA TYR A 88 4.91 -5.72 -5.26
C TYR A 88 4.18 -4.81 -4.29
N ILE A 89 2.93 -4.49 -4.61
CA ILE A 89 2.06 -3.69 -3.75
C ILE A 89 1.33 -4.64 -2.82
N LEU A 90 1.70 -4.62 -1.55
CA LEU A 90 1.34 -5.66 -0.59
C LEU A 90 0.05 -5.36 0.16
N GLY A 91 -0.24 -4.09 0.41
CA GLY A 91 -1.44 -3.72 1.14
C GLY A 91 -1.61 -2.23 1.28
N ILE A 92 -2.79 -1.83 1.72
CA ILE A 92 -3.14 -0.46 2.07
C ILE A 92 -3.84 -0.47 3.43
N PHE A 93 -3.42 0.42 4.32
CA PHE A 93 -3.92 0.47 5.70
C PHE A 93 -4.15 1.92 6.12
N HIS A 94 -5.13 2.11 6.98
CA HIS A 94 -5.28 3.39 7.67
C HIS A 94 -4.10 3.58 8.61
N THR A 95 -3.54 4.78 8.70
CA THR A 95 -2.33 5.03 9.49
C THR A 95 -2.51 4.80 10.99
N LEU A 96 -3.76 4.79 11.48
CA LEU A 96 -4.06 4.47 12.88
C LEU A 96 -4.15 2.96 13.16
N GLU A 97 -4.17 2.12 12.11
CA GLU A 97 -4.17 0.68 12.28
C GLU A 97 -2.79 0.17 12.69
N ASN A 98 -2.76 -0.96 13.37
CA ASN A 98 -1.50 -1.66 13.61
C ASN A 98 -1.12 -2.47 12.36
N TYR A 99 -0.69 -1.76 11.32
CA TYR A 99 -0.42 -2.38 10.02
C TYR A 99 0.80 -3.30 10.05
N ALA A 100 1.76 -3.08 10.94
CA ALA A 100 2.90 -3.98 11.09
C ALA A 100 2.46 -5.38 11.54
N SER A 101 1.55 -5.46 12.52
CA SER A 101 0.98 -6.75 12.94
C SER A 101 0.16 -7.40 11.83
N LYS A 102 -0.61 -6.61 11.11
CA LYS A 102 -1.40 -7.12 9.97
C LYS A 102 -0.51 -7.66 8.86
N MET A 103 0.61 -6.99 8.58
CA MET A 103 1.59 -7.46 7.60
C MET A 103 2.24 -8.77 8.03
N LYS A 104 2.51 -8.96 9.32
CA LYS A 104 3.04 -10.23 9.84
C LYS A 104 2.07 -11.38 9.59
N ILE A 105 0.78 -11.15 9.79
CA ILE A 105 -0.26 -12.16 9.53
C ILE A 105 -0.30 -12.49 8.04
N LEU A 106 -0.29 -11.50 7.17
CA LEU A 106 -0.28 -11.72 5.72
C LEU A 106 0.96 -12.48 5.29
N TRP A 107 2.13 -12.09 5.81
CA TRP A 107 3.38 -12.78 5.47
C TRP A 107 3.34 -14.26 5.85
N SER A 108 2.84 -14.59 7.05
CA SER A 108 2.79 -15.99 7.50
C SER A 108 1.80 -16.83 6.70
N GLN A 109 0.81 -16.22 6.05
CA GLN A 109 -0.12 -16.92 5.15
C GLN A 109 0.53 -17.26 3.80
N PHE A 110 1.47 -16.42 3.31
CA PHE A 110 2.10 -16.59 2.00
C PHE A 110 3.47 -17.26 2.08
N ASN A 111 4.14 -17.19 3.22
CA ASN A 111 5.48 -17.74 3.44
C ASN A 111 5.49 -18.57 4.72
N PRO A 112 4.83 -19.72 4.72
CA PRO A 112 4.76 -20.57 5.90
C PRO A 112 6.12 -21.16 6.28
#